data_c41297adb35f26d674b317e85efec3e1
#
_entry.id   c41297adb35f26d674b317e85efec3e1
#
_cell.length_a   1.000
_cell.length_b   1.000
_cell.length_c   1.000
_cell.angle_alpha   90.00
_cell.angle_beta   90.00
_cell.angle_gamma   90.00
#
_symmetry.space_group_name_H-M   'P 1'
#
loop_
_entity.id
_entity.type
_entity.pdbx_description
1 polymer ?
#
loop_
_entity_poly.entity_id
_entity_poly.type
_entity_poly.pdbx_seq_one_letter_code
_entity_poly.pdbx_strand_id
1 'polypeptide(L)'
;MEIQKENASLVILDGGRVRVCPLEQREKWMLGRDTPNSAVPPDIPLTSGIVSRTHGWLEKIAGEWFFVDNPKNLNGTFHNGVKIPRPKNGMKFPTLLENGDILRIDNSDLNHASDNGVLLLFTADAIQGEWTVYPMEGEVTYIGCDADGGMVKPMEHGTEKCVKLTWLNDSCYLLDGGVPSGALLNGKPVRSGALLRERDVICLRGCNVIFLGDCLLYAGL
;
A
#
# COMPACT_ATOMS: atom_id res chain seq x y z
N MET A 1 18.52 -23.17 -18.75
CA MET A 1 18.40 -21.86 -18.08
C MET A 1 16.91 -21.63 -17.95
N GLU A 2 16.33 -22.04 -16.81
CA GLU A 2 14.93 -21.79 -16.53
C GLU A 2 14.76 -20.28 -16.34
N ILE A 3 13.95 -19.68 -17.20
CA ILE A 3 13.50 -18.31 -17.02
C ILE A 3 12.61 -18.33 -15.76
N GLN A 4 13.13 -17.86 -14.63
CA GLN A 4 12.29 -17.61 -13.45
C GLN A 4 11.15 -16.69 -13.91
N LYS A 5 9.93 -17.21 -13.87
CA LYS A 5 8.74 -16.40 -14.08
C LYS A 5 8.66 -15.42 -12.93
N GLU A 6 8.92 -14.15 -13.19
CA GLU A 6 8.61 -13.06 -12.28
C GLU A 6 7.09 -12.99 -12.12
N ASN A 7 6.60 -13.45 -11.00
CA ASN A 7 5.17 -13.46 -10.68
C ASN A 7 4.83 -12.24 -9.84
N ALA A 8 4.58 -11.11 -10.46
CA ALA A 8 4.05 -9.95 -9.76
C ALA A 8 2.59 -10.18 -9.34
N SER A 9 2.17 -9.57 -8.25
CA SER A 9 0.79 -9.62 -7.80
C SER A 9 0.36 -8.34 -7.11
N LEU A 10 -0.96 -8.16 -6.96
CA LEU A 10 -1.56 -7.15 -6.11
C LEU A 10 -2.34 -7.82 -4.99
N VAL A 11 -2.12 -7.37 -3.75
CA VAL A 11 -3.07 -7.59 -2.67
C VAL A 11 -4.00 -6.38 -2.61
N ILE A 12 -5.29 -6.61 -2.76
CA ILE A 12 -6.31 -5.57 -2.93
C ILE A 12 -7.20 -5.56 -1.70
N LEU A 13 -7.24 -4.41 -1.01
CA LEU A 13 -8.16 -4.13 0.09
C LEU A 13 -9.25 -3.18 -0.43
N ASP A 14 -10.45 -3.70 -0.66
CA ASP A 14 -11.58 -2.97 -1.24
C ASP A 14 -12.89 -3.36 -0.55
N GLY A 15 -13.60 -2.41 0.03
CA GLY A 15 -14.89 -2.64 0.69
C GLY A 15 -14.86 -3.67 1.82
N GLY A 16 -13.80 -3.71 2.62
CA GLY A 16 -13.61 -4.68 3.71
C GLY A 16 -13.23 -6.09 3.23
N ARG A 17 -12.98 -6.27 1.94
CA ARG A 17 -12.51 -7.54 1.36
C ARG A 17 -11.04 -7.46 1.02
N VAL A 18 -10.32 -8.55 1.28
CA VAL A 18 -8.93 -8.72 0.86
C VAL A 18 -8.89 -9.81 -0.20
N ARG A 19 -8.22 -9.55 -1.31
CA ARG A 19 -8.01 -10.54 -2.37
C ARG A 19 -6.66 -10.35 -3.04
N VAL A 20 -6.10 -11.44 -3.54
CA VAL A 20 -4.86 -11.42 -4.33
C VAL A 20 -5.21 -11.50 -5.81
N CYS A 21 -4.56 -10.66 -6.61
CA CYS A 21 -4.68 -10.63 -8.06
C CYS A 21 -3.29 -10.87 -8.67
N PRO A 22 -3.00 -12.08 -9.17
CA PRO A 22 -1.76 -12.35 -9.89
C PRO A 22 -1.71 -11.54 -11.19
N LEU A 23 -0.56 -10.95 -11.49
CA LEU A 23 -0.31 -10.18 -12.71
C LEU A 23 0.44 -11.02 -13.74
N GLU A 24 -0.08 -12.21 -14.02
CA GLU A 24 0.55 -13.16 -14.93
C GLU A 24 0.14 -12.93 -16.39
N GLN A 25 1.04 -13.25 -17.33
CA GLN A 25 0.79 -13.41 -18.76
C GLN A 25 0.38 -12.15 -19.55
N ARG A 26 0.23 -11.00 -18.94
CA ARG A 26 -0.13 -9.76 -19.61
C ARG A 26 0.82 -8.64 -19.23
N GLU A 27 1.14 -7.79 -20.19
CA GLU A 27 1.94 -6.58 -19.96
C GLU A 27 1.09 -5.37 -19.57
N LYS A 28 -0.24 -5.49 -19.65
CA LYS A 28 -1.14 -4.38 -19.34
C LYS A 28 -2.44 -4.87 -18.72
N TRP A 29 -2.82 -4.20 -17.62
CA TRP A 29 -4.02 -4.47 -16.85
C TRP A 29 -4.79 -3.17 -16.60
N MET A 30 -6.05 -3.12 -17.00
CA MET A 30 -6.92 -1.98 -16.70
C MET A 30 -7.54 -2.15 -15.31
N LEU A 31 -7.32 -1.16 -14.45
CA LEU A 31 -7.88 -1.05 -13.12
C LEU A 31 -9.06 -0.09 -13.12
N GLY A 32 -10.17 -0.49 -12.53
CA GLY A 32 -11.34 0.39 -12.53
C GLY A 32 -12.52 -0.14 -11.73
N ARG A 33 -13.54 0.71 -11.58
CA ARG A 33 -14.76 0.32 -10.88
C ARG A 33 -15.57 -0.66 -11.71
N ASP A 34 -15.90 -1.79 -11.10
CA ASP A 34 -16.87 -2.72 -11.67
C ASP A 34 -18.25 -2.07 -11.74
N THR A 35 -18.85 -2.11 -12.90
CA THR A 35 -20.20 -1.59 -13.13
C THR A 35 -21.00 -2.61 -13.91
N PRO A 36 -22.20 -2.96 -13.45
CA PRO A 36 -23.07 -3.86 -14.19
C PRO A 36 -23.27 -3.39 -15.63
N ASN A 37 -23.18 -4.31 -16.58
CA ASN A 37 -23.38 -4.06 -18.02
C ASN A 37 -22.36 -3.10 -18.65
N SER A 38 -21.16 -2.98 -18.10
CA SER A 38 -20.08 -2.23 -18.76
C SER A 38 -19.71 -2.90 -20.09
N ALA A 39 -19.66 -2.13 -21.16
CA ALA A 39 -19.21 -2.63 -22.47
C ALA A 39 -17.73 -3.06 -22.44
N VAL A 40 -16.95 -2.49 -21.55
CA VAL A 40 -15.53 -2.84 -21.32
C VAL A 40 -15.33 -2.96 -19.81
N PRO A 41 -15.43 -4.17 -19.25
CA PRO A 41 -15.14 -4.39 -17.84
C PRO A 41 -13.65 -4.21 -17.57
N PRO A 42 -13.27 -3.72 -16.37
CA PRO A 42 -11.86 -3.65 -15.99
C PRO A 42 -11.27 -5.05 -15.79
N ASP A 43 -9.98 -5.21 -16.12
CA ASP A 43 -9.25 -6.46 -15.85
C ASP A 43 -9.10 -6.69 -14.34
N ILE A 44 -8.91 -5.61 -13.59
CA ILE A 44 -8.87 -5.60 -12.12
C ILE A 44 -10.09 -4.81 -11.63
N PRO A 45 -11.23 -5.49 -11.40
CA PRO A 45 -12.44 -4.84 -10.94
C PRO A 45 -12.37 -4.42 -9.48
N LEU A 46 -12.79 -3.20 -9.18
CA LEU A 46 -12.89 -2.63 -7.84
C LEU A 46 -14.34 -2.24 -7.54
N THR A 47 -14.77 -2.37 -6.29
CA THR A 47 -16.16 -2.18 -5.89
C THR A 47 -16.46 -0.77 -5.38
N SER A 48 -15.45 -0.08 -4.87
CA SER A 48 -15.61 1.23 -4.26
C SER A 48 -16.14 2.29 -5.23
N GLY A 49 -17.13 3.05 -4.79
CA GLY A 49 -17.74 4.14 -5.55
C GLY A 49 -16.82 5.31 -5.89
N ILE A 50 -15.71 5.47 -5.15
CA ILE A 50 -14.72 6.53 -5.42
C ILE A 50 -13.79 6.18 -6.58
N VAL A 51 -13.75 4.92 -6.99
CA VAL A 51 -12.95 4.47 -8.14
C VAL A 51 -13.66 4.83 -9.44
N SER A 52 -12.96 5.41 -10.39
CA SER A 52 -13.49 5.67 -11.73
C SER A 52 -13.62 4.37 -12.53
N ARG A 53 -14.55 4.29 -13.50
CA ARG A 53 -14.77 3.10 -14.34
C ARG A 53 -13.47 2.63 -15.02
N THR A 54 -12.69 3.56 -15.51
CA THR A 54 -11.29 3.36 -15.92
C THR A 54 -10.46 4.26 -15.04
N HIS A 55 -9.82 3.69 -14.01
CA HIS A 55 -9.09 4.48 -13.03
C HIS A 55 -7.63 4.66 -13.44
N GLY A 56 -7.01 3.61 -13.92
CA GLY A 56 -5.64 3.59 -14.38
C GLY A 56 -5.24 2.25 -14.96
N TRP A 57 -3.97 2.09 -15.21
CA TRP A 57 -3.40 0.87 -15.78
C TRP A 57 -2.12 0.47 -15.04
N LEU A 58 -1.94 -0.83 -14.88
CA LEU A 58 -0.64 -1.42 -14.61
C LEU A 58 -0.04 -1.82 -15.96
N GLU A 59 1.17 -1.38 -16.23
CA GLU A 59 1.87 -1.65 -17.49
C GLU A 59 3.27 -2.19 -17.19
N LYS A 60 3.65 -3.31 -17.80
CA LYS A 60 5.01 -3.84 -17.77
C LYS A 60 5.79 -3.29 -18.95
N ILE A 61 6.83 -2.52 -18.71
CA ILE A 61 7.66 -1.85 -19.72
C ILE A 61 9.11 -2.22 -19.45
N ALA A 62 9.77 -2.83 -20.42
CA ALA A 62 11.16 -3.28 -20.30
C ALA A 62 11.46 -4.16 -19.06
N GLY A 63 10.49 -4.98 -18.64
CA GLY A 63 10.61 -5.84 -17.46
C GLY A 63 10.14 -5.23 -16.16
N GLU A 64 9.99 -3.92 -16.07
CA GLU A 64 9.56 -3.20 -14.88
C GLU A 64 8.08 -2.87 -14.90
N TRP A 65 7.44 -2.84 -13.72
CA TRP A 65 6.03 -2.50 -13.57
C TRP A 65 5.83 -1.02 -13.29
N PHE A 66 4.84 -0.46 -13.94
CA PHE A 66 4.44 0.93 -13.78
C PHE A 66 2.95 1.02 -13.55
N PHE A 67 2.56 1.97 -12.68
CA PHE A 67 1.18 2.43 -12.62
C PHE A 67 1.03 3.70 -13.45
N VAL A 68 0.00 3.74 -14.30
CA VAL A 68 -0.35 4.89 -15.14
C VAL A 68 -1.73 5.36 -14.74
N ASP A 69 -1.80 6.51 -14.07
CA ASP A 69 -3.06 7.09 -13.64
C ASP A 69 -3.87 7.61 -14.84
N ASN A 70 -5.18 7.41 -14.83
CA ASN A 70 -6.04 7.97 -15.88
C ASN A 70 -6.23 9.48 -15.63
N PRO A 71 -5.84 10.36 -16.57
CA PRO A 71 -6.00 11.81 -16.39
C PRO A 71 -7.45 12.25 -16.20
N LYS A 72 -8.41 11.41 -16.56
CA LYS A 72 -9.86 11.67 -16.45
C LYS A 72 -10.48 11.11 -15.17
N ASN A 73 -9.71 10.42 -14.32
CA ASN A 73 -10.25 9.98 -13.04
C ASN A 73 -10.57 11.17 -12.12
N LEU A 74 -11.53 10.99 -11.21
CA LEU A 74 -12.01 12.09 -10.37
C LEU A 74 -11.12 12.30 -9.15
N ASN A 75 -10.71 11.22 -8.49
CA ASN A 75 -10.08 11.27 -7.17
C ASN A 75 -8.55 11.18 -7.23
N GLY A 76 -8.00 10.45 -8.21
CA GLY A 76 -6.56 10.22 -8.37
C GLY A 76 -6.07 9.08 -7.48
N THR A 77 -4.78 8.83 -7.58
CA THR A 77 -4.08 7.77 -6.87
C THR A 77 -2.93 8.35 -6.08
N PHE A 78 -2.64 7.75 -4.93
CA PHE A 78 -1.45 8.03 -4.11
C PHE A 78 -0.51 6.84 -4.22
N HIS A 79 0.77 7.10 -4.42
CA HIS A 79 1.85 6.12 -4.38
C HIS A 79 2.66 6.35 -3.10
N ASN A 80 2.71 5.38 -2.22
CA ASN A 80 3.37 5.46 -0.91
C ASN A 80 2.99 6.74 -0.13
N GLY A 81 1.70 7.09 -0.17
CA GLY A 81 1.15 8.26 0.50
C GLY A 81 1.34 9.60 -0.24
N VAL A 82 2.08 9.63 -1.34
CA VAL A 82 2.27 10.83 -2.17
C VAL A 82 1.34 10.80 -3.36
N LYS A 83 0.55 11.84 -3.55
CA LYS A 83 -0.39 11.92 -4.69
C LYS A 83 0.35 11.94 -6.02
N ILE A 84 -0.03 11.02 -6.91
CA ILE A 84 0.51 10.98 -8.28
C ILE A 84 0.05 12.25 -9.01
N PRO A 85 0.99 13.02 -9.60
CA PRO A 85 0.64 14.23 -10.31
C PRO A 85 -0.28 13.94 -11.50
N ARG A 86 -1.33 14.73 -11.66
CA ARG A 86 -2.18 14.61 -12.85
C ARG A 86 -1.44 15.15 -14.08
N PRO A 87 -1.44 14.38 -15.16
CA PRO A 87 -0.80 14.84 -16.37
C PRO A 87 -1.51 16.09 -16.92
N LYS A 88 -0.72 17.09 -17.21
CA LYS A 88 -1.16 18.27 -17.98
C LYS A 88 -0.98 17.95 -19.46
N ASN A 89 -1.95 18.34 -20.30
CA ASN A 89 -1.84 18.23 -21.77
C ASN A 89 -1.77 16.78 -22.34
N GLY A 90 -2.43 15.82 -21.70
CA GLY A 90 -2.51 14.45 -22.23
C GLY A 90 -1.22 13.63 -22.10
N MET A 91 -0.18 14.15 -21.49
CA MET A 91 1.01 13.37 -21.14
C MET A 91 0.67 12.37 -20.06
N LYS A 92 1.18 11.13 -20.18
CA LYS A 92 1.09 10.11 -19.14
C LYS A 92 2.37 10.16 -18.32
N PHE A 93 2.24 10.06 -17.00
CA PHE A 93 3.38 9.91 -16.10
C PHE A 93 3.34 8.49 -15.51
N PRO A 94 4.09 7.55 -16.09
CA PRO A 94 4.24 6.24 -15.48
C PRO A 94 4.95 6.37 -14.14
N THR A 95 4.37 5.78 -13.10
CA THR A 95 4.98 5.67 -11.77
C THR A 95 5.56 4.28 -11.66
N LEU A 96 6.87 4.16 -11.51
CA LEU A 96 7.56 2.89 -11.27
C LEU A 96 7.03 2.26 -10.00
N LEU A 97 6.78 0.97 -10.02
CA LEU A 97 6.38 0.17 -8.87
C LEU A 97 7.50 -0.77 -8.47
N GLU A 98 7.89 -0.67 -7.21
CA GLU A 98 8.85 -1.56 -6.57
C GLU A 98 8.14 -2.53 -5.63
N ASN A 99 8.81 -3.61 -5.26
CA ASN A 99 8.26 -4.58 -4.31
C ASN A 99 7.90 -3.90 -2.99
N GLY A 100 6.68 -4.13 -2.51
CA GLY A 100 6.17 -3.50 -1.29
C GLY A 100 5.53 -2.12 -1.47
N ASP A 101 5.42 -1.62 -2.69
CA ASP A 101 4.75 -0.35 -2.97
C ASP A 101 3.24 -0.43 -2.74
N ILE A 102 2.69 0.68 -2.27
CA ILE A 102 1.26 0.83 -2.00
C ILE A 102 0.67 1.92 -2.89
N LEU A 103 -0.33 1.53 -3.67
CA LEU A 103 -1.21 2.45 -4.35
C LEU A 103 -2.50 2.61 -3.52
N ARG A 104 -2.85 3.85 -3.19
CA ARG A 104 -4.11 4.18 -2.53
C ARG A 104 -4.97 5.01 -3.46
N ILE A 105 -6.20 4.54 -3.71
CA ILE A 105 -7.22 5.31 -4.40
C ILE A 105 -8.14 5.92 -3.34
N ASP A 106 -8.17 7.25 -3.26
CA ASP A 106 -8.95 7.96 -2.27
C ASP A 106 -9.38 9.34 -2.78
N ASN A 107 -10.43 9.91 -2.17
CA ASN A 107 -11.05 11.13 -2.65
C ASN A 107 -10.41 12.42 -2.11
N SER A 108 -9.42 12.35 -1.24
CA SER A 108 -8.79 13.54 -0.67
C SER A 108 -7.40 13.29 -0.09
N ASP A 109 -6.71 14.40 0.23
CA ASP A 109 -5.46 14.44 1.00
C ASP A 109 -5.71 14.19 2.50
N LEU A 110 -6.55 13.23 2.85
CA LEU A 110 -6.85 12.89 4.23
C LEU A 110 -5.58 12.41 4.95
N ASN A 111 -5.47 12.76 6.21
CA ASN A 111 -4.41 12.23 7.07
C ASN A 111 -4.55 10.71 7.29
N HIS A 112 -5.75 10.18 7.05
CA HIS A 112 -6.11 8.78 7.16
C HIS A 112 -6.76 8.30 5.86
N ALA A 113 -6.69 6.99 5.60
CA ALA A 113 -7.48 6.39 4.53
C ALA A 113 -8.98 6.56 4.85
N SER A 114 -9.79 6.85 3.83
CA SER A 114 -11.25 6.85 4.01
C SER A 114 -11.79 5.42 4.06
N ASP A 115 -12.94 5.21 4.70
CA ASP A 115 -13.60 3.90 4.76
C ASP A 115 -13.91 3.32 3.38
N ASN A 116 -14.07 4.18 2.39
CA ASN A 116 -14.29 3.82 0.99
C ASN A 116 -12.99 3.79 0.17
N GLY A 117 -11.84 4.08 0.78
CA GLY A 117 -10.55 4.03 0.12
C GLY A 117 -10.19 2.61 -0.32
N VAL A 118 -9.45 2.49 -1.41
CA VAL A 118 -8.91 1.22 -1.88
C VAL A 118 -7.41 1.23 -1.73
N LEU A 119 -6.86 0.17 -1.15
CA LEU A 119 -5.41 -0.06 -1.09
C LEU A 119 -5.03 -1.20 -2.02
N LEU A 120 -3.96 -1.01 -2.75
CA LEU A 120 -3.37 -1.97 -3.66
C LEU A 120 -1.90 -2.11 -3.29
N LEU A 121 -1.53 -3.27 -2.78
CA LEU A 121 -0.17 -3.57 -2.38
C LEU A 121 0.50 -4.34 -3.51
N PHE A 122 1.56 -3.81 -4.05
CA PHE A 122 2.28 -4.41 -5.16
C PHE A 122 3.43 -5.31 -4.67
N THR A 123 3.53 -6.51 -5.25
CA THR A 123 4.68 -7.39 -5.06
C THR A 123 5.30 -7.72 -6.41
N ALA A 124 6.60 -7.52 -6.54
CA ALA A 124 7.32 -7.75 -7.79
C ALA A 124 7.76 -9.20 -8.00
N ASP A 125 7.88 -9.98 -6.92
CA ASP A 125 8.38 -11.36 -6.95
C ASP A 125 7.57 -12.25 -6.01
N ALA A 126 6.89 -13.24 -6.56
CA ALA A 126 6.04 -14.15 -5.78
C ALA A 126 6.83 -15.18 -4.95
N ILE A 127 8.14 -15.33 -5.16
CA ILE A 127 8.96 -16.23 -4.37
C ILE A 127 9.37 -15.59 -3.02
N GLN A 128 9.42 -14.28 -2.97
CA GLN A 128 9.80 -13.51 -1.77
C GLN A 128 8.74 -12.47 -1.34
N GLY A 129 7.70 -12.26 -2.12
CA GLY A 129 6.73 -11.18 -1.97
C GLY A 129 5.40 -11.61 -1.35
N GLU A 130 5.40 -12.57 -0.43
CA GLU A 130 4.19 -12.84 0.34
C GLU A 130 3.97 -11.73 1.36
N TRP A 131 2.77 -11.16 1.33
CA TRP A 131 2.32 -10.27 2.38
C TRP A 131 2.09 -11.06 3.65
N THR A 132 2.73 -10.66 4.71
CA THR A 132 2.63 -11.30 6.02
C THR A 132 1.66 -10.54 6.88
N VAL A 133 0.77 -11.27 7.53
CA VAL A 133 -0.11 -10.76 8.58
C VAL A 133 0.56 -11.00 9.92
N TYR A 134 0.78 -9.94 10.67
CA TYR A 134 1.31 -10.01 12.04
C TYR A 134 0.20 -9.64 13.02
N PRO A 135 -0.31 -10.58 13.83
CA PRO A 135 -1.30 -10.27 14.85
C PRO A 135 -0.69 -9.39 15.94
N MET A 136 -1.39 -8.36 16.36
CA MET A 136 -0.96 -7.47 17.42
C MET A 136 -1.45 -8.05 18.77
N GLU A 137 -0.62 -8.92 19.35
CA GLU A 137 -0.87 -9.50 20.66
C GLU A 137 -0.26 -8.61 21.76
N GLY A 138 -1.11 -8.13 22.70
CA GLY A 138 -0.67 -7.29 23.82
C GLY A 138 -0.80 -5.78 23.59
N GLU A 139 -0.32 -5.01 24.59
CA GLU A 139 -0.50 -3.56 24.62
C GLU A 139 0.49 -2.79 23.73
N VAL A 140 1.57 -3.44 23.31
CA VAL A 140 2.68 -2.80 22.60
C VAL A 140 3.20 -3.67 21.48
N THR A 141 3.36 -3.09 20.31
CA THR A 141 4.05 -3.67 19.14
C THR A 141 5.06 -2.66 18.61
N TYR A 142 6.19 -3.14 18.14
CA TYR A 142 7.22 -2.30 17.52
C TYR A 142 7.31 -2.59 16.03
N ILE A 143 7.64 -1.58 15.24
CA ILE A 143 8.00 -1.72 13.83
C ILE A 143 9.41 -1.16 13.67
N GLY A 144 10.33 -1.97 13.21
CA GLY A 144 11.74 -1.57 13.10
C GLY A 144 12.62 -2.62 12.46
N CYS A 145 13.92 -2.36 12.43
CA CYS A 145 14.93 -3.32 11.98
C CYS A 145 15.43 -4.16 13.15
N ASP A 146 15.84 -5.38 12.87
CA ASP A 146 16.64 -6.17 13.82
C ASP A 146 18.01 -5.54 14.09
N ALA A 147 18.76 -6.11 15.05
CA ALA A 147 20.04 -5.58 15.48
C ALA A 147 21.09 -5.49 14.36
N ASP A 148 20.97 -6.35 13.35
CA ASP A 148 21.89 -6.42 12.22
C ASP A 148 21.54 -5.44 11.09
N GLY A 149 20.53 -4.59 11.30
CA GLY A 149 20.08 -3.61 10.30
C GLY A 149 19.29 -4.23 9.15
N GLY A 150 18.76 -5.42 9.37
CA GLY A 150 17.92 -6.13 8.43
C GLY A 150 16.60 -5.44 8.12
N MET A 151 15.70 -6.19 7.56
CA MET A 151 14.40 -5.72 7.09
C MET A 151 13.54 -5.08 8.17
N VAL A 152 12.80 -4.05 7.80
CA VAL A 152 11.76 -3.46 8.65
C VAL A 152 10.59 -4.43 8.76
N LYS A 153 10.28 -4.84 9.98
CA LYS A 153 9.19 -5.77 10.31
C LYS A 153 8.57 -5.45 11.67
N PRO A 154 7.35 -5.92 11.94
CA PRO A 154 6.80 -5.94 13.29
C PRO A 154 7.63 -6.83 14.21
N MET A 155 7.76 -6.44 15.49
CA MET A 155 8.52 -7.16 16.51
C MET A 155 7.95 -6.91 17.90
N GLU A 156 8.19 -7.85 18.82
CA GLU A 156 7.75 -7.74 20.21
C GLU A 156 8.63 -6.78 21.04
N HIS A 157 9.90 -6.66 20.70
CA HIS A 157 10.86 -5.83 21.42
C HIS A 157 11.44 -4.75 20.51
N GLY A 158 11.42 -3.51 21.01
CA GLY A 158 11.91 -2.36 20.26
C GLY A 158 13.44 -2.25 20.26
N THR A 159 13.96 -1.70 19.18
CA THR A 159 15.33 -1.21 19.04
C THR A 159 15.36 0.31 19.07
N GLU A 160 16.54 0.93 19.09
CA GLU A 160 16.66 2.40 19.08
C GLU A 160 16.09 3.08 17.84
N LYS A 161 15.90 2.32 16.75
CA LYS A 161 15.42 2.84 15.44
C LYS A 161 14.09 2.20 15.03
N CYS A 162 13.14 2.18 15.95
CA CYS A 162 11.80 1.65 15.70
C CYS A 162 10.74 2.69 16.02
N VAL A 163 9.55 2.48 15.50
CA VAL A 163 8.33 3.12 15.97
C VAL A 163 7.58 2.16 16.88
N LYS A 164 6.88 2.70 17.84
CA LYS A 164 6.11 1.95 18.82
C LYS A 164 4.62 2.17 18.58
N LEU A 165 3.87 1.09 18.48
CA LEU A 165 2.42 1.08 18.52
C LEU A 165 1.98 0.72 19.92
N THR A 166 1.05 1.48 20.48
CA THR A 166 0.54 1.21 21.84
C THR A 166 -0.95 1.42 21.91
N TRP A 167 -1.63 0.50 22.61
CA TRP A 167 -3.05 0.58 22.86
C TRP A 167 -3.34 1.36 24.14
N LEU A 168 -4.24 2.32 24.04
CA LEU A 168 -4.76 3.08 25.16
C LEU A 168 -6.27 3.26 24.95
N ASN A 169 -7.09 2.73 25.88
CA ASN A 169 -8.55 2.85 25.84
C ASN A 169 -9.15 2.50 24.46
N ASP A 170 -8.87 1.29 23.98
CA ASP A 170 -9.32 0.75 22.68
C ASP A 170 -8.85 1.53 21.44
N SER A 171 -7.91 2.41 21.60
CA SER A 171 -7.31 3.19 20.52
C SER A 171 -5.83 2.90 20.38
N CYS A 172 -5.37 2.68 19.15
CA CYS A 172 -3.96 2.45 18.87
C CYS A 172 -3.26 3.76 18.48
N TYR A 173 -2.12 4.01 19.10
CA TYR A 173 -1.31 5.20 18.86
C TYR A 173 0.07 4.82 18.34
N LEU A 174 0.53 5.57 17.34
CA LEU A 174 1.88 5.48 16.81
C LEU A 174 2.78 6.49 17.53
N LEU A 175 3.81 5.98 18.18
CA LEU A 175 4.80 6.76 18.90
C LEU A 175 6.15 6.64 18.18
N ASP A 176 6.80 7.77 17.90
CA ASP A 176 8.18 7.78 17.42
C ASP A 176 9.12 7.55 18.61
N GLY A 177 10.04 6.60 18.50
CA GLY A 177 10.86 6.09 19.61
C GLY A 177 11.98 7.01 20.12
N GLY A 178 11.85 8.32 19.93
CA GLY A 178 12.75 9.32 20.51
C GLY A 178 14.03 9.62 19.70
N VAL A 179 14.41 8.79 18.77
CA VAL A 179 15.35 9.14 17.69
C VAL A 179 14.49 9.27 16.43
N PRO A 180 14.59 10.40 15.68
CA PRO A 180 13.79 10.54 14.46
C PRO A 180 13.98 9.32 13.58
N SER A 181 12.98 8.44 13.59
CA SER A 181 13.00 7.19 12.80
C SER A 181 12.92 7.47 11.30
N GLY A 182 12.49 8.68 10.95
CA GLY A 182 12.13 9.03 9.58
C GLY A 182 10.82 8.38 9.13
N ALA A 183 10.04 7.85 10.08
CA ALA A 183 8.77 7.20 9.77
C ALA A 183 7.75 8.17 9.19
N LEU A 184 6.98 7.70 8.24
CA LEU A 184 5.84 8.41 7.66
C LEU A 184 4.55 7.69 8.01
N LEU A 185 3.51 8.46 8.31
CA LEU A 185 2.14 7.97 8.42
C LEU A 185 1.34 8.56 7.24
N ASN A 186 0.85 7.68 6.37
CA ASN A 186 0.16 8.07 5.13
C ASN A 186 0.96 9.08 4.28
N GLY A 187 2.26 8.90 4.21
CA GLY A 187 3.18 9.75 3.45
C GLY A 187 3.59 11.06 4.15
N LYS A 188 3.16 11.29 5.40
CA LYS A 188 3.51 12.49 6.18
C LYS A 188 4.41 12.11 7.37
N PRO A 189 5.38 12.95 7.74
CA PRO A 189 6.21 12.68 8.91
C PRO A 189 5.38 12.38 10.16
N VAL A 190 5.74 11.31 10.87
CA VAL A 190 5.06 10.89 12.09
C VAL A 190 5.23 11.96 13.16
N ARG A 191 4.11 12.29 13.80
CA ARG A 191 4.11 13.06 15.04
C ARG A 191 3.87 12.09 16.19
N SER A 192 4.65 12.20 17.25
CA SER A 192 4.49 11.35 18.43
C SER A 192 3.05 11.45 18.96
N GLY A 193 2.46 10.29 19.26
CA GLY A 193 1.08 10.20 19.70
C GLY A 193 0.03 10.30 18.57
N ALA A 194 0.41 9.95 17.32
CA ALA A 194 -0.55 9.91 16.23
C ALA A 194 -1.54 8.75 16.43
N LEU A 195 -2.83 9.06 16.47
CA LEU A 195 -3.90 8.05 16.50
C LEU A 195 -3.92 7.30 15.17
N LEU A 196 -3.87 5.96 15.22
CA LEU A 196 -4.02 5.10 14.06
C LEU A 196 -5.49 4.76 13.81
N ARG A 197 -5.83 4.64 12.55
CA ARG A 197 -7.10 4.11 12.05
C ARG A 197 -6.83 2.95 11.10
N GLU A 198 -7.79 2.05 10.99
CA GLU A 198 -7.70 0.98 10.00
C GLU A 198 -7.32 1.51 8.62
N ARG A 199 -6.44 0.77 7.94
CA ARG A 199 -5.86 1.09 6.63
C ARG A 199 -4.86 2.24 6.62
N ASP A 200 -4.45 2.75 7.78
CA ASP A 200 -3.30 3.65 7.84
C ASP A 200 -2.03 2.92 7.41
N VAL A 201 -1.21 3.62 6.63
CA VAL A 201 0.06 3.11 6.11
C VAL A 201 1.20 3.76 6.87
N ILE A 202 1.98 2.94 7.54
CA ILE A 202 3.21 3.34 8.23
C ILE A 202 4.36 2.98 7.30
N CYS A 203 5.12 3.97 6.85
CA CYS A 203 6.34 3.75 6.08
C CYS A 203 7.56 4.02 6.95
N LEU A 204 8.45 3.05 7.07
CA LEU A 204 9.72 3.18 7.76
C LEU A 204 10.83 2.72 6.82
N ARG A 205 11.78 3.60 6.50
CA ARG A 205 12.92 3.31 5.59
C ARG A 205 12.51 2.69 4.25
N GLY A 206 11.40 3.18 3.65
CA GLY A 206 10.87 2.68 2.40
C GLY A 206 10.00 1.42 2.52
N CYS A 207 9.98 0.73 3.65
CA CYS A 207 9.09 -0.41 3.87
C CYS A 207 7.73 0.06 4.38
N ASN A 208 6.67 -0.45 3.77
CA ASN A 208 5.30 -0.12 4.12
C ASN A 208 4.66 -1.20 4.99
N VAL A 209 4.00 -0.76 6.05
CA VAL A 209 3.20 -1.60 6.94
C VAL A 209 1.81 -1.01 7.04
N ILE A 210 0.78 -1.81 6.82
CA ILE A 210 -0.61 -1.37 6.92
C ILE A 210 -1.18 -1.82 8.26
N PHE A 211 -1.78 -0.88 8.99
CA PHE A 211 -2.54 -1.14 10.19
C PHE A 211 -3.97 -1.55 9.84
N LEU A 212 -4.42 -2.72 10.30
CA LEU A 212 -5.75 -3.28 10.06
C LEU A 212 -6.59 -3.42 11.34
N GLY A 213 -6.26 -2.65 12.37
CA GLY A 213 -6.91 -2.73 13.67
C GLY A 213 -6.18 -3.69 14.59
N ASP A 214 -6.49 -4.97 14.52
CA ASP A 214 -5.91 -6.03 15.36
C ASP A 214 -4.63 -6.67 14.79
N CYS A 215 -4.25 -6.31 13.59
CA CYS A 215 -3.06 -6.85 12.94
C CYS A 215 -2.38 -5.83 12.02
N LEU A 216 -1.14 -6.17 11.64
CA LEU A 216 -0.33 -5.45 10.68
C LEU A 216 -0.14 -6.30 9.44
N LEU A 217 -0.24 -5.67 8.26
CA LEU A 217 0.03 -6.29 6.99
C LEU A 217 1.27 -5.66 6.37
N TYR A 218 2.26 -6.46 5.99
CA TYR A 218 3.51 -5.98 5.40
C TYR A 218 4.07 -6.97 4.39
N ALA A 219 4.88 -6.49 3.45
CA ALA A 219 5.60 -7.36 2.54
C ALA A 219 6.71 -8.09 3.31
N GLY A 220 6.65 -9.42 3.34
CA GLY A 220 7.79 -10.26 3.70
C GLY A 220 8.83 -10.20 2.56
N LEU A 221 10.08 -10.18 2.88
CA LEU A 221 11.17 -10.41 1.92
C LEU A 221 11.63 -11.85 1.98
#